data_0f977cdcd618a709b7908be605317058
#
_entry.id   0f977cdcd618a709b7908be605317058
#
_cell.length_a   1.000
_cell.length_b   1.000
_cell.length_c   1.000
_cell.angle_alpha   90.00
_cell.angle_beta   90.00
_cell.angle_gamma   90.00
#
_symmetry.space_group_name_H-M   'P 1'
#
loop_
_entity.id
_entity.type
_entity.pdbx_description
1 polymer ?
#
loop_
_entity_poly.entity_id
_entity_poly.type
_entity_poly.pdbx_seq_one_letter_code
_entity_poly.pdbx_strand_id
1 'polypeptide(L)'
;MKHIFLLISFFISLNMFAIDPQKGFNYQAVLRDASGMVIKEQSVTLQVTIMSDNQVAYKETHQLTTSATGYINMVIGNGSRVFGTFEKIDWSAQNQSIKIKLDRGNGYEEISATELGSVPYAKYAEYALNSNSEDFQKSIGALKKTNDSLVNCIIDLKKQLEANETSLSDLQDATASFSEYQ
;
A
#
# COMPACT_ATOMS: atom_id res chain seq x y z
N MET A 1 -4.10 -35.95 -30.74
CA MET A 1 -3.86 -36.23 -29.32
C MET A 1 -2.84 -35.27 -28.66
N LYS A 2 -1.71 -34.93 -29.31
CA LYS A 2 -0.73 -33.96 -28.72
C LYS A 2 -1.29 -32.59 -28.38
N HIS A 3 -2.19 -32.02 -29.17
CA HIS A 3 -2.77 -30.67 -28.94
C HIS A 3 -3.82 -30.64 -27.84
N ILE A 4 -4.49 -31.76 -27.53
CA ILE A 4 -5.44 -31.89 -26.43
C ILE A 4 -4.71 -31.87 -25.07
N PHE A 5 -3.53 -32.51 -24.98
CA PHE A 5 -2.69 -32.48 -23.79
C PHE A 5 -2.14 -31.07 -23.48
N LEU A 6 -1.80 -30.28 -24.50
CA LEU A 6 -1.36 -28.90 -24.37
C LEU A 6 -2.49 -27.97 -23.88
N LEU A 7 -3.71 -28.16 -24.35
CA LEU A 7 -4.88 -27.42 -23.89
C LEU A 7 -5.26 -27.75 -22.45
N ILE A 8 -5.19 -29.02 -22.05
CA ILE A 8 -5.46 -29.44 -20.66
C ILE A 8 -4.39 -28.89 -19.70
N SER A 9 -3.11 -28.90 -20.10
CA SER A 9 -2.03 -28.31 -19.31
C SER A 9 -2.18 -26.80 -19.11
N PHE A 10 -2.67 -26.09 -20.11
CA PHE A 10 -2.94 -24.64 -20.01
C PHE A 10 -4.10 -24.32 -19.05
N PHE A 11 -5.15 -25.15 -19.02
CA PHE A 11 -6.29 -24.94 -18.11
C PHE A 11 -5.95 -25.25 -16.64
N ILE A 12 -5.00 -26.14 -16.36
CA ILE A 12 -4.57 -26.48 -14.99
C ILE A 12 -3.72 -25.37 -14.37
N SER A 13 -2.99 -24.59 -15.17
CA SER A 13 -2.12 -23.51 -14.68
C SER A 13 -2.88 -22.22 -14.26
N LEU A 14 -4.18 -22.12 -14.52
CA LEU A 14 -5.00 -20.93 -14.19
C LEU A 14 -5.55 -20.92 -12.77
N ASN A 15 -5.34 -21.99 -11.97
CA ASN A 15 -5.76 -22.03 -10.57
C ASN A 15 -4.64 -21.62 -9.61
N MET A 16 -3.93 -20.54 -9.85
CA MET A 16 -3.16 -19.89 -8.80
C MET A 16 -4.15 -19.17 -7.88
N PHE A 17 -4.58 -19.86 -6.81
CA PHE A 17 -5.23 -19.18 -5.69
C PHE A 17 -4.20 -18.23 -5.09
N ALA A 18 -4.34 -16.94 -5.38
CA ALA A 18 -3.67 -15.91 -4.63
C ALA A 18 -4.16 -16.05 -3.17
N ILE A 19 -3.29 -16.44 -2.26
CA ILE A 19 -3.56 -16.40 -0.82
C ILE A 19 -3.71 -14.91 -0.52
N ASP A 20 -4.95 -14.47 -0.31
CA ASP A 20 -5.24 -13.10 0.14
C ASP A 20 -4.48 -12.92 1.47
N PRO A 21 -3.58 -11.95 1.60
CA PRO A 21 -2.88 -11.72 2.87
C PRO A 21 -3.93 -11.48 3.95
N GLN A 22 -3.74 -12.08 5.13
CA GLN A 22 -4.67 -11.96 6.24
C GLN A 22 -4.90 -10.47 6.53
N LYS A 23 -6.09 -9.99 6.20
CA LYS A 23 -6.49 -8.60 6.44
C LYS A 23 -6.88 -8.50 7.90
N GLY A 24 -6.17 -7.65 8.65
CA GLY A 24 -6.48 -7.44 10.05
C GLY A 24 -5.36 -7.79 11.02
N PHE A 25 -5.62 -7.62 12.30
CA PHE A 25 -4.67 -7.91 13.38
C PHE A 25 -5.32 -8.67 14.53
N ASN A 26 -4.52 -9.52 15.18
CA ASN A 26 -4.99 -10.35 16.28
C ASN A 26 -5.28 -9.50 17.52
N TYR A 27 -6.44 -9.76 18.14
CA TYR A 27 -6.83 -9.21 19.43
C TYR A 27 -7.15 -10.33 20.40
N GLN A 28 -6.59 -10.24 21.60
CA GLN A 28 -6.74 -11.23 22.66
C GLN A 28 -7.04 -10.50 23.96
N ALA A 29 -8.01 -11.03 24.73
CA ALA A 29 -8.37 -10.45 26.02
C ALA A 29 -8.95 -11.50 26.95
N VAL A 30 -8.99 -11.19 28.24
CA VAL A 30 -9.76 -11.90 29.25
C VAL A 30 -10.93 -11.03 29.66
N LEU A 31 -12.15 -11.46 29.34
CA LEU A 31 -13.35 -10.71 29.65
C LEU A 31 -13.73 -10.88 31.12
N ARG A 32 -14.06 -9.75 31.75
CA ARG A 32 -14.51 -9.67 33.14
C ARG A 32 -15.82 -8.89 33.23
N ASP A 33 -16.63 -9.23 34.21
CA ASP A 33 -17.81 -8.44 34.53
C ASP A 33 -17.47 -7.22 35.41
N ALA A 34 -18.48 -6.42 35.74
CA ALA A 34 -18.33 -5.23 36.58
C ALA A 34 -17.79 -5.52 38.00
N SER A 35 -17.90 -6.76 38.49
CA SER A 35 -17.34 -7.19 39.77
C SER A 35 -15.88 -7.69 39.66
N GLY A 36 -15.31 -7.72 38.44
CA GLY A 36 -13.97 -8.19 38.15
C GLY A 36 -13.90 -9.72 37.96
N MET A 37 -15.02 -10.44 38.03
CA MET A 37 -15.06 -11.89 37.82
C MET A 37 -14.96 -12.20 36.32
N VAL A 38 -14.22 -13.27 35.98
CA VAL A 38 -14.08 -13.71 34.59
C VAL A 38 -15.39 -14.24 34.04
N ILE A 39 -15.75 -13.85 32.82
CA ILE A 39 -16.92 -14.33 32.09
C ILE A 39 -16.54 -15.64 31.42
N LYS A 40 -16.98 -16.76 32.01
CA LYS A 40 -16.57 -18.11 31.61
C LYS A 40 -17.61 -18.76 30.72
N GLU A 41 -17.14 -19.43 29.64
CA GLU A 41 -17.94 -20.31 28.78
C GLU A 41 -19.31 -19.72 28.35
N GLN A 42 -19.30 -18.40 28.11
CA GLN A 42 -20.48 -17.62 27.74
C GLN A 42 -20.37 -17.14 26.30
N SER A 43 -21.47 -17.25 25.56
CA SER A 43 -21.63 -16.62 24.25
C SER A 43 -21.77 -15.11 24.45
N VAL A 44 -20.97 -14.33 23.74
CA VAL A 44 -20.92 -12.88 23.81
C VAL A 44 -20.81 -12.29 22.42
N THR A 45 -21.30 -11.07 22.24
CA THR A 45 -21.06 -10.29 21.03
C THR A 45 -20.13 -9.12 21.37
N LEU A 46 -19.01 -9.03 20.67
CA LEU A 46 -18.12 -7.87 20.75
C LEU A 46 -18.36 -6.96 19.56
N GLN A 47 -18.50 -5.67 19.82
CA GLN A 47 -18.47 -4.65 18.78
C GLN A 47 -17.15 -3.91 18.87
N VAL A 48 -16.39 -3.97 17.78
CA VAL A 48 -15.14 -3.24 17.61
C VAL A 48 -15.41 -2.00 16.79
N THR A 49 -14.92 -0.86 17.24
CA THR A 49 -14.98 0.42 16.52
C THR A 49 -13.59 1.01 16.43
N ILE A 50 -13.11 1.25 15.23
CA ILE A 50 -11.87 2.00 14.97
C ILE A 50 -12.25 3.44 14.70
N MET A 51 -11.66 4.34 15.49
CA MET A 51 -11.82 5.78 15.36
C MET A 51 -10.58 6.37 14.71
N SER A 52 -10.77 7.34 13.83
CA SER A 52 -9.73 8.15 13.23
C SER A 52 -10.11 9.61 13.42
N ASP A 53 -9.27 10.41 14.08
CA ASP A 53 -9.51 11.82 14.38
C ASP A 53 -10.90 12.08 14.98
N ASN A 54 -11.31 11.28 15.98
CA ASN A 54 -12.61 11.30 16.65
C ASN A 54 -13.84 10.95 15.78
N GLN A 55 -13.63 10.46 14.56
CA GLN A 55 -14.70 9.95 13.70
C GLN A 55 -14.63 8.42 13.59
N VAL A 56 -15.78 7.79 13.39
CA VAL A 56 -15.84 6.34 13.17
C VAL A 56 -15.31 6.04 11.76
N ALA A 57 -14.14 5.42 11.66
CA ALA A 57 -13.56 4.96 10.41
C ALA A 57 -14.06 3.55 10.02
N TYR A 58 -14.20 2.67 11.01
CA TYR A 58 -14.62 1.30 10.80
C TYR A 58 -15.36 0.74 12.02
N LYS A 59 -16.31 -0.18 11.78
CA LYS A 59 -17.04 -0.89 12.83
C LYS A 59 -17.42 -2.29 12.37
N GLU A 60 -17.19 -3.27 13.23
CA GLU A 60 -17.56 -4.67 13.04
C GLU A 60 -18.08 -5.32 14.33
N THR A 61 -18.68 -6.50 14.21
CA THR A 61 -19.10 -7.31 15.33
C THR A 61 -18.53 -8.73 15.22
N HIS A 62 -18.25 -9.31 16.38
CA HIS A 62 -17.80 -10.70 16.53
C HIS A 62 -18.69 -11.43 17.52
N GLN A 63 -19.21 -12.58 17.13
CA GLN A 63 -19.85 -13.53 18.04
C GLN A 63 -18.83 -14.56 18.48
N LEU A 64 -18.58 -14.65 19.78
CA LEU A 64 -17.53 -15.47 20.37
C LEU A 64 -18.07 -16.20 21.60
N THR A 65 -17.41 -17.30 21.96
CA THR A 65 -17.61 -17.96 23.25
C THR A 65 -16.35 -17.83 24.07
N THR A 66 -16.45 -17.28 25.26
CA THR A 66 -15.32 -17.19 26.20
C THR A 66 -14.88 -18.57 26.66
N SER A 67 -13.58 -18.74 26.90
CA SER A 67 -13.06 -19.99 27.49
C SER A 67 -13.41 -20.12 28.98
N ALA A 68 -13.06 -21.26 29.60
CA ALA A 68 -13.18 -21.46 31.05
C ALA A 68 -12.43 -20.44 31.88
N THR A 69 -11.44 -19.72 31.29
CA THR A 69 -10.69 -18.64 31.93
C THR A 69 -11.13 -17.25 31.49
N GLY A 70 -12.25 -17.15 30.74
CA GLY A 70 -12.76 -15.88 30.20
C GLY A 70 -11.97 -15.35 29.01
N TYR A 71 -11.04 -16.13 28.45
CA TYR A 71 -10.20 -15.74 27.33
C TYR A 71 -10.98 -15.75 26.01
N ILE A 72 -10.68 -14.76 25.18
CA ILE A 72 -11.14 -14.65 23.79
C ILE A 72 -9.95 -14.38 22.86
N ASN A 73 -10.10 -14.79 21.62
CA ASN A 73 -9.19 -14.48 20.54
C ASN A 73 -10.01 -14.18 19.28
N MET A 74 -9.71 -13.08 18.60
CA MET A 74 -10.36 -12.69 17.34
C MET A 74 -9.36 -11.93 16.45
N VAL A 75 -9.69 -11.83 15.17
CA VAL A 75 -8.95 -11.02 14.20
C VAL A 75 -9.81 -9.81 13.87
N ILE A 76 -9.38 -8.63 14.30
CA ILE A 76 -10.02 -7.37 13.93
C ILE A 76 -9.79 -7.13 12.44
N GLY A 77 -10.85 -6.83 11.70
CA GLY A 77 -10.88 -6.79 10.24
C GLY A 77 -11.57 -8.00 9.60
N ASN A 78 -11.82 -9.08 10.37
CA ASN A 78 -12.50 -10.29 9.89
C ASN A 78 -13.89 -10.49 10.48
N GLY A 79 -14.40 -9.54 11.24
CA GLY A 79 -15.76 -9.60 11.82
C GLY A 79 -16.87 -9.32 10.82
N SER A 80 -18.11 -9.41 11.31
CA SER A 80 -19.28 -8.96 10.56
C SER A 80 -19.31 -7.44 10.48
N ARG A 81 -19.10 -6.90 9.29
CA ARG A 81 -19.01 -5.45 9.07
C ARG A 81 -20.32 -4.74 9.38
N VAL A 82 -20.24 -3.67 10.16
CA VAL A 82 -21.35 -2.76 10.49
C VAL A 82 -21.20 -1.41 9.79
N PHE A 83 -19.97 -0.87 9.70
CA PHE A 83 -19.70 0.43 9.09
C PHE A 83 -18.29 0.49 8.52
N GLY A 84 -18.12 1.24 7.43
CA GLY A 84 -16.82 1.46 6.80
C GLY A 84 -16.26 0.21 6.09
N THR A 85 -15.01 0.30 5.68
CA THR A 85 -14.26 -0.81 5.04
C THR A 85 -12.87 -0.83 5.64
N PHE A 86 -12.43 -1.98 6.16
CA PHE A 86 -11.17 -2.11 6.90
C PHE A 86 -9.96 -1.68 6.07
N GLU A 87 -9.94 -2.05 4.79
CA GLU A 87 -8.87 -1.71 3.84
C GLU A 87 -8.79 -0.23 3.47
N LYS A 88 -9.86 0.53 3.77
CA LYS A 88 -9.94 1.98 3.49
C LYS A 88 -9.67 2.84 4.72
N ILE A 89 -9.30 2.24 5.84
CA ILE A 89 -8.90 2.99 7.03
C ILE A 89 -7.61 3.73 6.70
N ASP A 90 -7.60 5.04 6.92
CA ASP A 90 -6.38 5.83 6.84
C ASP A 90 -5.54 5.62 8.11
N TRP A 91 -4.61 4.67 8.03
CA TRP A 91 -3.70 4.36 9.13
C TRP A 91 -2.61 5.41 9.36
N SER A 92 -2.52 6.44 8.52
CA SER A 92 -1.58 7.57 8.69
C SER A 92 -2.13 8.69 9.59
N ALA A 93 -3.43 8.67 9.89
CA ALA A 93 -4.05 9.65 10.79
C ALA A 93 -3.42 9.62 12.19
N GLN A 94 -3.24 10.79 12.80
CA GLN A 94 -2.46 10.92 14.04
C GLN A 94 -3.18 10.35 15.28
N ASN A 95 -4.51 10.47 15.33
CA ASN A 95 -5.31 10.13 16.52
C ASN A 95 -6.19 8.92 16.21
N GLN A 96 -5.59 7.74 16.27
CA GLN A 96 -6.34 6.50 16.10
C GLN A 96 -6.63 5.84 17.44
N SER A 97 -7.85 5.37 17.61
CA SER A 97 -8.23 4.62 18.80
C SER A 97 -9.16 3.47 18.46
N ILE A 98 -9.11 2.46 19.29
CA ILE A 98 -10.01 1.31 19.23
C ILE A 98 -10.93 1.34 20.44
N LYS A 99 -12.23 1.17 20.20
CA LYS A 99 -13.24 1.01 21.24
C LYS A 99 -13.86 -0.35 21.10
N ILE A 100 -13.98 -1.06 22.21
CA ILE A 100 -14.59 -2.38 22.26
C ILE A 100 -15.77 -2.33 23.21
N LYS A 101 -16.92 -2.78 22.71
CA LYS A 101 -18.14 -2.94 23.47
C LYS A 101 -18.53 -4.40 23.54
N LEU A 102 -19.00 -4.81 24.69
CA LEU A 102 -19.48 -6.17 24.99
C LEU A 102 -21.00 -6.15 25.09
N ASP A 103 -21.65 -7.12 24.45
CA ASP A 103 -23.06 -7.44 24.66
C ASP A 103 -23.19 -8.90 25.10
N ARG A 104 -23.88 -9.10 26.22
CA ARG A 104 -24.23 -10.40 26.80
C ARG A 104 -25.72 -10.71 26.68
N GLY A 105 -26.44 -9.99 25.79
CA GLY A 105 -27.88 -10.10 25.61
C GLY A 105 -28.69 -8.95 26.25
N ASN A 106 -28.02 -7.99 26.91
CA ASN A 106 -28.65 -6.84 27.59
C ASN A 106 -28.26 -5.49 26.94
N GLY A 107 -27.64 -5.51 25.77
CA GLY A 107 -27.13 -4.35 25.06
C GLY A 107 -25.62 -4.16 25.23
N TYR A 108 -25.08 -3.22 24.45
CA TYR A 108 -23.64 -2.97 24.38
C TYR A 108 -23.14 -2.11 25.54
N GLU A 109 -22.18 -2.62 26.28
CA GLU A 109 -21.41 -1.90 27.31
C GLU A 109 -19.96 -1.71 26.82
N GLU A 110 -19.41 -0.50 26.97
CA GLU A 110 -18.00 -0.23 26.61
C GLU A 110 -17.06 -0.83 27.65
N ILE A 111 -16.19 -1.74 27.21
CA ILE A 111 -15.24 -2.44 28.08
C ILE A 111 -13.80 -1.97 27.86
N SER A 112 -13.50 -1.34 26.74
CA SER A 112 -12.16 -0.84 26.43
C SER A 112 -12.25 0.33 25.45
N ALA A 113 -11.46 1.37 25.71
CA ALA A 113 -11.14 2.44 24.78
C ALA A 113 -9.63 2.72 24.90
N THR A 114 -8.88 2.46 23.84
CA THR A 114 -7.41 2.54 23.87
C THR A 114 -6.92 3.23 22.60
N GLU A 115 -5.99 4.15 22.74
CA GLU A 115 -5.29 4.71 21.61
C GLU A 115 -4.39 3.68 20.94
N LEU A 116 -4.42 3.62 19.62
CA LEU A 116 -3.57 2.76 18.84
C LEU A 116 -2.20 3.43 18.67
N GLY A 117 -1.25 3.02 19.50
CA GLY A 117 0.15 3.42 19.34
C GLY A 117 0.79 2.74 18.13
N SER A 118 1.64 3.45 17.40
CA SER A 118 2.43 2.85 16.33
C SER A 118 3.45 1.86 16.91
N VAL A 119 3.47 0.64 16.37
CA VAL A 119 4.55 -0.30 16.68
C VAL A 119 5.87 0.19 16.07
N PRO A 120 7.02 -0.05 16.69
CA PRO A 120 8.33 0.47 16.23
C PRO A 120 8.62 0.16 14.76
N TYR A 121 8.21 -1.02 14.29
CA TYR A 121 8.40 -1.43 12.89
C TYR A 121 7.54 -0.63 11.90
N ALA A 122 6.29 -0.33 12.24
CA ALA A 122 5.41 0.49 11.41
C ALA A 122 5.93 1.94 11.31
N LYS A 123 6.43 2.48 12.42
CA LYS A 123 7.06 3.80 12.45
C LYS A 123 8.35 3.86 11.62
N TYR A 124 9.14 2.78 11.63
CA TYR A 124 10.32 2.66 10.78
C TYR A 124 9.96 2.57 9.29
N ALA A 125 8.93 1.81 8.94
CA ALA A 125 8.44 1.69 7.56
C ALA A 125 7.90 3.02 7.02
N GLU A 126 7.16 3.77 7.84
CA GLU A 126 6.67 5.11 7.51
C GLU A 126 7.85 6.09 7.29
N TYR A 127 8.84 6.07 8.17
CA TYR A 127 10.04 6.89 8.02
C TYR A 127 10.84 6.53 6.75
N ALA A 128 11.00 5.23 6.47
CA ALA A 128 11.68 4.75 5.27
C ALA A 128 10.93 5.13 3.98
N LEU A 129 9.61 5.09 3.98
CA LEU A 129 8.77 5.48 2.85
C LEU A 129 8.88 6.99 2.57
N ASN A 130 8.81 7.82 3.61
CA ASN A 130 8.85 9.27 3.50
C ASN A 130 10.26 9.77 3.11
N SER A 131 11.32 9.24 3.71
CA SER A 131 12.70 9.62 3.38
C SER A 131 13.11 9.23 1.96
N ASN A 132 12.66 8.06 1.46
CA ASN A 132 12.95 7.63 0.10
C ASN A 132 12.15 8.40 -0.96
N SER A 133 10.94 8.87 -0.67
CA SER A 133 10.12 9.54 -1.67
C SER A 133 10.63 10.93 -2.04
N GLU A 134 11.10 11.73 -1.09
CA GLU A 134 11.63 13.07 -1.33
C GLU A 134 12.99 13.03 -2.05
N ASP A 135 13.91 12.19 -1.62
CA ASP A 135 15.22 12.04 -2.25
C ASP A 135 15.10 11.42 -3.63
N PHE A 136 14.16 10.50 -3.83
CA PHE A 136 13.90 9.89 -5.13
C PHE A 136 13.30 10.89 -6.12
N GLN A 137 12.33 11.71 -5.70
CA GLN A 137 11.76 12.78 -6.54
C GLN A 137 12.79 13.85 -6.90
N LYS A 138 13.68 14.22 -5.97
CA LYS A 138 14.78 15.13 -6.21
C LYS A 138 15.78 14.57 -7.23
N SER A 139 16.11 13.29 -7.11
CA SER A 139 17.00 12.59 -8.05
C SER A 139 16.40 12.47 -9.44
N ILE A 140 15.10 12.15 -9.55
CA ILE A 140 14.36 12.12 -10.82
C ILE A 140 14.35 13.52 -11.46
N GLY A 141 14.11 14.57 -10.67
CA GLY A 141 14.14 15.96 -11.15
C GLY A 141 15.52 16.36 -11.70
N ALA A 142 16.59 15.99 -11.02
CA ALA A 142 17.97 16.23 -11.46
C ALA A 142 18.30 15.49 -12.75
N LEU A 143 17.95 14.21 -12.84
CA LEU A 143 18.13 13.37 -14.03
C LEU A 143 17.36 13.93 -15.24
N LYS A 144 16.13 14.38 -15.06
CA LYS A 144 15.32 15.00 -16.10
C LYS A 144 15.99 16.25 -16.64
N LYS A 145 16.46 17.13 -15.76
CA LYS A 145 17.19 18.35 -16.15
C LYS A 145 18.48 18.06 -16.93
N THR A 146 19.22 17.03 -16.51
CA THR A 146 20.43 16.60 -17.23
C THR A 146 20.08 16.05 -18.61
N ASN A 147 19.03 15.25 -18.71
CA ASN A 147 18.56 14.70 -19.98
C ASN A 147 18.12 15.80 -20.96
N ASP A 148 17.39 16.82 -20.49
CA ASP A 148 16.96 17.94 -21.30
C ASP A 148 18.20 18.75 -21.82
N SER A 149 19.22 18.91 -20.96
CA SER A 149 20.47 19.54 -21.36
C SER A 149 21.24 18.75 -22.44
N LEU A 150 21.30 17.41 -22.31
CA LEU A 150 21.91 16.53 -23.30
C LEU A 150 21.14 16.56 -24.64
N VAL A 151 19.82 16.57 -24.61
CA VAL A 151 19.02 16.70 -25.84
C VAL A 151 19.30 18.00 -26.56
N ASN A 152 19.38 19.11 -25.85
CA ASN A 152 19.74 20.42 -26.46
C ASN A 152 21.14 20.39 -27.06
N CYS A 153 22.10 19.78 -26.38
CA CYS A 153 23.48 19.63 -26.91
C CYS A 153 23.50 18.81 -28.21
N ILE A 154 22.73 17.73 -28.27
CA ILE A 154 22.59 16.87 -29.48
C ILE A 154 21.97 17.68 -30.63
N ILE A 155 20.97 18.52 -30.36
CA ILE A 155 20.37 19.39 -31.37
C ILE A 155 21.39 20.39 -31.95
N ASP A 156 22.18 21.03 -31.07
CA ASP A 156 23.21 21.96 -31.49
C ASP A 156 24.33 21.28 -32.31
N LEU A 157 24.75 20.10 -31.89
CA LEU A 157 25.77 19.33 -32.65
C LEU A 157 25.26 18.90 -34.02
N LYS A 158 24.00 18.52 -34.14
CA LYS A 158 23.39 18.21 -35.46
C LYS A 158 23.38 19.40 -36.35
N LYS A 159 23.02 20.59 -35.85
CA LYS A 159 23.03 21.83 -36.61
C LYS A 159 24.46 22.20 -37.09
N GLN A 160 25.46 22.00 -36.26
CA GLN A 160 26.86 22.22 -36.63
C GLN A 160 27.33 21.24 -37.72
N LEU A 161 26.89 19.95 -37.59
CA LEU A 161 27.21 18.95 -38.59
C LEU A 161 26.62 19.30 -39.96
N GLU A 162 25.35 19.69 -40.04
CA GLU A 162 24.69 20.13 -41.29
C GLU A 162 25.38 21.34 -41.90
N ALA A 163 25.82 22.30 -41.09
CA ALA A 163 26.57 23.48 -41.58
C ALA A 163 27.96 23.08 -42.13
N ASN A 164 28.65 22.16 -41.48
CA ASN A 164 29.93 21.64 -41.94
C ASN A 164 29.82 20.85 -43.24
N GLU A 165 28.77 20.01 -43.36
CA GLU A 165 28.48 19.26 -44.59
C GLU A 165 28.22 20.19 -45.78
N THR A 166 27.46 21.29 -45.56
CA THR A 166 27.22 22.31 -46.57
C THR A 166 28.53 22.98 -46.98
N SER A 167 29.37 23.39 -46.01
CA SER A 167 30.68 24.02 -46.28
C SER A 167 31.63 23.06 -47.03
N LEU A 168 31.58 21.77 -46.73
CA LEU A 168 32.38 20.77 -47.41
C LEU A 168 31.94 20.60 -48.87
N SER A 169 30.64 20.58 -49.11
CA SER A 169 30.08 20.55 -50.49
C SER A 169 30.50 21.78 -51.31
N ASP A 170 30.43 22.96 -50.72
CA ASP A 170 30.86 24.21 -51.40
C ASP A 170 32.34 24.20 -51.75
N LEU A 171 33.21 23.65 -50.88
CA LEU A 171 34.62 23.49 -51.13
C LEU A 171 34.93 22.46 -52.22
N GLN A 172 34.15 21.36 -52.27
CA GLN A 172 34.28 20.35 -53.33
C GLN A 172 33.90 20.92 -54.71
N ASP A 173 32.82 21.69 -54.79
CA ASP A 173 32.40 22.33 -56.01
C ASP A 173 33.42 23.39 -56.46
N ALA A 174 33.99 24.17 -55.55
CA ALA A 174 35.05 25.14 -55.88
C ALA A 174 36.32 24.43 -56.39
N THR A 175 36.73 23.31 -55.79
CA THR A 175 37.90 22.54 -56.24
C THR A 175 37.67 21.86 -57.58
N ALA A 176 36.46 21.38 -57.86
CA ALA A 176 36.11 20.82 -59.17
C ALA A 176 36.20 21.86 -60.24
N SER A 177 35.71 23.09 -60.03
CA SER A 177 35.79 24.18 -60.98
C SER A 177 37.22 24.60 -61.27
N PHE A 178 38.14 24.54 -60.32
CA PHE A 178 39.56 24.81 -60.56
C PHE A 178 40.26 23.76 -61.42
N SER A 179 39.86 22.53 -61.40
CA SER A 179 40.40 21.44 -62.20
C SER A 179 40.00 21.50 -63.67
N GLU A 180 38.93 22.20 -64.03
CA GLU A 180 38.50 22.40 -65.43
C GLU A 180 39.25 23.50 -66.15
N TYR A 181 40.02 24.30 -65.42
CA TYR A 181 40.85 25.41 -66.01
C TYR A 181 42.30 25.06 -66.23
N GLN A 182 42.72 23.84 -66.04
CA GLN A 182 44.07 23.34 -66.37
C GLN A 182 44.07 22.40 -67.59
#